data_708478b2a507a69c2cc34292ee590869
#
_entry.id   708478b2a507a69c2cc34292ee590869
#
_cell.length_a   1.000
_cell.length_b   1.000
_cell.length_c   1.000
_cell.angle_alpha   90.00
_cell.angle_beta   90.00
_cell.angle_gamma   90.00
#
_symmetry.space_group_name_H-M   'P 1'
#
loop_
_entity.id
_entity.type
_entity.pdbx_description
1 polymer ?
#
loop_
_entity_poly.entity_id
_entity_poly.type
_entity_poly.pdbx_seq_one_letter_code
_entity_poly.pdbx_strand_id
1 'polypeptide(L)'
;NPRLTYLRELPNVHLLGPRPMVEVPDYLGRFDVCLDLQRRDRLDSDVIPRRIYEYLSTGKPIVTMLLPEQVEEFPDVIYGAHSLEEYDRMCESALAEDPTWVSPRRRDYGSAAAWSRRASEIQRILSGIGLY
;
A
#
# COMPACT_ATOMS: atom_id res chain seq x y z
N ASN A 1 -5.90 -0.82 -24.35
CA ASN A 1 -6.32 0.46 -23.78
C ASN A 1 -5.39 1.57 -24.31
N PRO A 2 -5.92 2.54 -25.10
CA PRO A 2 -5.09 3.59 -25.72
C PRO A 2 -4.24 4.39 -24.70
N ARG A 3 -4.72 4.53 -23.47
CA ARG A 3 -4.00 5.22 -22.38
C ARG A 3 -2.74 4.50 -21.91
N LEU A 4 -2.66 3.19 -22.12
CA LEU A 4 -1.46 2.41 -21.79
C LEU A 4 -0.43 2.43 -22.93
N THR A 5 -0.83 2.76 -24.15
CA THR A 5 0.09 2.83 -25.30
C THR A 5 1.16 3.88 -25.07
N TYR A 6 0.76 5.06 -24.59
CA TYR A 6 1.71 6.15 -24.29
C TYR A 6 2.75 5.72 -23.23
N LEU A 7 2.31 5.03 -22.17
CA LEU A 7 3.25 4.58 -21.11
C LEU A 7 4.28 3.56 -21.64
N ARG A 8 3.91 2.76 -22.64
CA ARG A 8 4.85 1.78 -23.25
C ARG A 8 5.97 2.43 -24.05
N GLU A 9 5.76 3.64 -24.51
CA GLU A 9 6.74 4.38 -25.31
C GLU A 9 7.80 5.08 -24.42
N LEU A 10 7.55 5.16 -23.11
CA LEU A 10 8.48 5.77 -22.16
C LEU A 10 9.60 4.78 -21.82
N PRO A 11 10.88 5.15 -21.99
CA PRO A 11 12.01 4.24 -21.82
C PRO A 11 12.22 3.78 -20.35
N ASN A 12 11.66 4.51 -19.41
CA ASN A 12 11.75 4.24 -17.97
C ASN A 12 10.48 3.58 -17.40
N VAL A 13 9.52 3.18 -18.25
CA VAL A 13 8.29 2.52 -17.81
C VAL A 13 8.24 1.09 -18.30
N HIS A 14 8.10 0.15 -17.39
CA HIS A 14 8.04 -1.28 -17.66
C HIS A 14 6.69 -1.85 -17.22
N LEU A 15 5.81 -2.15 -18.19
CA LEU A 15 4.51 -2.76 -17.93
C LEU A 15 4.68 -4.27 -17.83
N LEU A 16 4.72 -4.79 -16.60
CA LEU A 16 5.00 -6.21 -16.32
C LEU A 16 3.82 -7.14 -16.64
N GLY A 17 2.61 -6.59 -16.77
CA GLY A 17 1.39 -7.38 -16.96
C GLY A 17 0.98 -8.17 -15.70
N PRO A 18 -0.05 -9.03 -15.81
CA PRO A 18 -0.45 -9.90 -14.71
C PRO A 18 0.68 -10.85 -14.30
N ARG A 19 0.86 -11.01 -12.99
CA ARG A 19 1.85 -11.94 -12.42
C ARG A 19 1.18 -12.87 -11.43
N PRO A 20 1.65 -14.13 -11.30
CA PRO A 20 1.20 -15.02 -10.25
C PRO A 20 1.40 -14.40 -8.86
N MET A 21 0.44 -14.59 -7.95
CA MET A 21 0.50 -14.02 -6.60
C MET A 21 1.78 -14.39 -5.83
N VAL A 22 2.31 -15.59 -6.09
CA VAL A 22 3.53 -16.10 -5.46
C VAL A 22 4.78 -15.29 -5.84
N GLU A 23 4.79 -14.65 -7.01
CA GLU A 23 5.91 -13.84 -7.50
C GLU A 23 5.85 -12.38 -7.01
N VAL A 24 4.67 -11.90 -6.58
CA VAL A 24 4.46 -10.49 -6.20
C VAL A 24 5.43 -10.02 -5.10
N PRO A 25 5.70 -10.79 -4.03
CA PRO A 25 6.65 -10.39 -3.00
C PRO A 25 8.06 -10.11 -3.53
N ASP A 26 8.52 -10.88 -4.51
CA ASP A 26 9.86 -10.71 -5.11
C ASP A 26 9.96 -9.41 -5.90
N TYR A 27 8.89 -9.01 -6.59
CA TYR A 27 8.82 -7.70 -7.24
C TYR A 27 8.79 -6.57 -6.23
N LEU A 28 7.91 -6.65 -5.25
CA LEU A 28 7.77 -5.61 -4.21
C LEU A 28 9.05 -5.42 -3.41
N GLY A 29 9.77 -6.49 -3.12
CA GLY A 29 11.05 -6.44 -2.39
C GLY A 29 12.14 -5.64 -3.11
N ARG A 30 12.04 -5.47 -4.43
CA ARG A 30 12.99 -4.73 -5.26
C ARG A 30 12.62 -3.27 -5.50
N PHE A 31 11.43 -2.83 -5.08
CA PHE A 31 11.03 -1.45 -5.23
C PHE A 31 11.73 -0.56 -4.21
N ASP A 32 12.07 0.65 -4.60
CA ASP A 32 12.53 1.69 -3.68
C ASP A 32 11.35 2.40 -3.02
N VAL A 33 10.28 2.62 -3.79
CA VAL A 33 9.02 3.22 -3.34
C VAL A 33 7.85 2.46 -3.98
N CYS A 34 6.83 2.16 -3.19
CA CYS A 34 5.56 1.61 -3.67
C CYS A 34 4.58 2.76 -3.98
N LEU A 35 4.03 2.77 -5.18
CA LEU A 35 3.11 3.80 -5.63
C LEU A 35 1.69 3.28 -5.74
N ASP A 36 0.74 4.02 -5.19
CA ASP A 36 -0.69 3.74 -5.28
C ASP A 36 -1.44 4.97 -5.80
N LEU A 37 -1.63 5.02 -7.12
CA LEU A 37 -2.36 6.06 -7.82
C LEU A 37 -3.80 5.61 -8.04
N GLN A 38 -4.75 6.32 -7.45
CA GLN A 38 -6.17 6.04 -7.60
C GLN A 38 -6.91 7.24 -8.19
N ARG A 39 -7.97 6.94 -8.93
CA ARG A 39 -8.91 7.97 -9.38
C ARG A 39 -9.82 8.33 -8.21
N ARG A 40 -9.93 9.62 -7.89
CA ARG A 40 -10.77 10.12 -6.79
C ARG A 40 -12.26 9.78 -6.92
N ASP A 41 -12.75 9.68 -8.16
CA ASP A 41 -14.14 9.32 -8.45
C ASP A 41 -14.47 7.83 -8.18
N ARG A 42 -13.45 7.03 -7.79
CA ARG A 42 -13.57 5.61 -7.47
C ARG A 42 -13.05 5.25 -6.08
N LEU A 43 -12.77 6.25 -5.26
CA LEU A 43 -12.37 6.02 -3.88
C LEU A 43 -13.59 5.66 -3.04
N ASP A 44 -13.45 4.60 -2.26
CA ASP A 44 -14.42 4.16 -1.27
C ASP A 44 -13.80 4.40 0.11
N SER A 45 -14.45 5.23 0.93
CA SER A 45 -13.98 5.58 2.27
C SER A 45 -13.97 4.39 3.23
N ASP A 46 -14.78 3.37 2.94
CA ASP A 46 -14.96 2.23 3.84
C ASP A 46 -13.93 1.11 3.60
N VAL A 47 -13.19 1.17 2.49
CA VAL A 47 -12.28 0.09 2.08
C VAL A 47 -10.89 0.59 1.77
N ILE A 48 -9.92 0.16 2.57
CA ILE A 48 -8.50 0.32 2.25
C ILE A 48 -8.09 -0.81 1.30
N PRO A 49 -7.53 -0.48 0.11
CA PRO A 49 -7.13 -1.50 -0.85
C PRO A 49 -6.12 -2.49 -0.26
N ARG A 50 -6.32 -3.79 -0.55
CA ARG A 50 -5.43 -4.86 -0.04
C ARG A 50 -3.96 -4.61 -0.35
N ARG A 51 -3.64 -4.05 -1.51
CA ARG A 51 -2.26 -3.75 -1.92
C ARG A 51 -1.52 -2.83 -0.95
N ILE A 52 -2.22 -1.96 -0.21
CA ILE A 52 -1.59 -1.11 0.81
C ILE A 52 -0.97 -1.98 1.91
N TYR A 53 -1.66 -3.02 2.35
CA TYR A 53 -1.13 -3.96 3.35
C TYR A 53 0.02 -4.83 2.80
N GLU A 54 -0.05 -5.18 1.51
CA GLU A 54 1.04 -5.86 0.82
C GLU A 54 2.29 -4.98 0.77
N TYR A 55 2.13 -3.69 0.45
CA TYR A 55 3.23 -2.71 0.47
C TYR A 55 3.79 -2.50 1.89
N LEU A 56 2.92 -2.33 2.89
CA LEU A 56 3.32 -2.20 4.30
C LEU A 56 4.18 -3.39 4.74
N SER A 57 3.83 -4.60 4.32
CA SER A 57 4.55 -5.83 4.67
C SER A 57 6.00 -5.84 4.17
N THR A 58 6.32 -5.08 3.14
CA THR A 58 7.71 -4.94 2.63
C THR A 58 8.55 -3.99 3.47
N GLY A 59 7.92 -3.09 4.21
CA GLY A 59 8.59 -1.99 4.92
C GLY A 59 9.02 -0.83 4.01
N LYS A 60 8.76 -0.91 2.70
CA LYS A 60 9.12 0.13 1.73
C LYS A 60 8.26 1.38 1.90
N PRO A 61 8.75 2.57 1.54
CA PRO A 61 7.95 3.78 1.48
C PRO A 61 6.75 3.61 0.54
N ILE A 62 5.61 4.18 0.93
CA ILE A 62 4.36 4.10 0.17
C ILE A 62 3.85 5.50 -0.09
N VAL A 63 3.62 5.85 -1.36
CA VAL A 63 2.95 7.09 -1.75
C VAL A 63 1.59 6.75 -2.32
N THR A 64 0.54 7.37 -1.79
CA THR A 64 -0.84 7.00 -2.10
C THR A 64 -1.75 8.21 -2.25
N MET A 65 -2.82 8.05 -3.02
CA MET A 65 -3.92 9.00 -3.14
C MET A 65 -5.18 8.53 -2.38
N LEU A 66 -5.01 7.76 -1.33
CA LEU A 66 -6.11 7.40 -0.42
C LEU A 66 -6.82 8.65 0.14
N LEU A 67 -8.04 8.49 0.60
CA LEU A 67 -8.76 9.55 1.31
C LEU A 67 -8.02 9.93 2.63
N PRO A 68 -8.12 11.18 3.10
CA PRO A 68 -7.43 11.62 4.32
C PRO A 68 -7.70 10.71 5.52
N GLU A 69 -8.95 10.33 5.74
CA GLU A 69 -9.37 9.44 6.82
C GLU A 69 -8.75 8.04 6.73
N GLN A 70 -8.49 7.55 5.51
CA GLN A 70 -7.80 6.28 5.29
C GLN A 70 -6.29 6.40 5.54
N VAL A 71 -5.69 7.56 5.25
CA VAL A 71 -4.28 7.85 5.56
C VAL A 71 -4.06 7.90 7.06
N GLU A 72 -5.01 8.46 7.82
CA GLU A 72 -4.98 8.53 9.28
C GLU A 72 -4.97 7.16 9.98
N GLU A 73 -5.39 6.09 9.29
CA GLU A 73 -5.25 4.70 9.78
C GLU A 73 -3.77 4.25 9.90
N PHE A 74 -2.87 4.97 9.23
CA PHE A 74 -1.44 4.62 9.16
C PHE A 74 -0.55 5.81 9.53
N PRO A 75 -0.64 6.35 10.74
CA PRO A 75 0.07 7.57 11.11
C PRO A 75 1.58 7.40 10.96
N ASP A 76 2.21 8.36 10.29
CA ASP A 76 3.65 8.49 10.07
C ASP A 76 4.32 7.34 9.28
N VAL A 77 3.56 6.45 8.66
CA VAL A 77 4.14 5.31 7.90
C VAL A 77 3.84 5.32 6.40
N ILE A 78 2.88 6.12 5.95
CA ILE A 78 2.58 6.31 4.52
C ILE A 78 2.55 7.79 4.16
N TYR A 79 2.78 8.09 2.90
CA TYR A 79 2.73 9.43 2.32
C TYR A 79 1.41 9.59 1.56
N GLY A 80 0.47 10.32 2.14
CA GLY A 80 -0.79 10.66 1.48
C GLY A 80 -0.67 11.91 0.63
N ALA A 81 -1.26 11.91 -0.56
CA ALA A 81 -1.32 13.04 -1.46
C ALA A 81 -2.75 13.31 -1.94
N HIS A 82 -3.10 14.59 -2.09
CA HIS A 82 -4.44 15.02 -2.50
C HIS A 82 -4.48 15.65 -3.90
N SER A 83 -3.32 15.84 -4.51
CA SER A 83 -3.14 16.34 -5.88
C SER A 83 -1.95 15.64 -6.54
N LEU A 84 -1.82 15.76 -7.87
CA LEU A 84 -0.66 15.21 -8.59
C LEU A 84 0.63 15.94 -8.20
N GLU A 85 0.57 17.25 -7.98
CA GLU A 85 1.74 18.03 -7.54
C GLU A 85 2.21 17.59 -6.14
N GLU A 86 1.26 17.33 -5.25
CA GLU A 86 1.57 16.80 -3.92
C GLU A 86 2.11 15.38 -4.01
N TYR A 87 1.57 14.56 -4.91
CA TYR A 87 2.06 13.20 -5.16
C TYR A 87 3.52 13.19 -5.57
N ASP A 88 3.94 14.07 -6.47
CA ASP A 88 5.34 14.20 -6.89
C ASP A 88 6.25 14.57 -5.71
N ARG A 89 5.84 15.54 -4.89
CA ARG A 89 6.58 15.93 -3.68
C ARG A 89 6.68 14.78 -2.67
N MET A 90 5.62 14.01 -2.51
CA MET A 90 5.63 12.84 -1.63
C MET A 90 6.55 11.74 -2.16
N CYS A 91 6.65 11.57 -3.47
CA CYS A 91 7.61 10.64 -4.07
C CYS A 91 9.07 11.04 -3.77
N GLU A 92 9.40 12.33 -3.87
CA GLU A 92 10.72 12.83 -3.51
C GLU A 92 11.03 12.61 -2.02
N SER A 93 10.06 12.90 -1.14
CA SER A 93 10.20 12.66 0.29
C SER A 93 10.38 11.17 0.61
N ALA A 94 9.63 10.31 -0.06
CA ALA A 94 9.72 8.85 0.10
C ALA A 94 11.08 8.30 -0.34
N LEU A 95 11.65 8.82 -1.42
CA LEU A 95 12.99 8.44 -1.89
C LEU A 95 14.10 8.90 -0.95
N ALA A 96 13.92 10.01 -0.24
CA ALA A 96 14.89 10.58 0.71
C ALA A 96 14.72 10.02 2.14
N GLU A 97 13.75 9.15 2.37
CA GLU A 97 13.43 8.62 3.71
C GLU A 97 14.58 7.79 4.30
N ASP A 98 14.86 8.01 5.58
CA ASP A 98 15.66 7.07 6.37
C ASP A 98 14.78 5.88 6.81
N PRO A 99 15.03 4.66 6.30
CA PRO A 99 14.17 3.51 6.59
C PRO A 99 14.34 2.95 8.01
N THR A 100 15.33 3.40 8.77
CA THR A 100 15.80 2.73 10.00
C THR A 100 14.67 2.50 11.01
N TRP A 101 13.81 3.49 11.23
CA TRP A 101 12.73 3.38 12.22
C TRP A 101 11.33 3.22 11.61
N VAL A 102 11.11 3.71 10.38
CA VAL A 102 9.79 3.67 9.72
C VAL A 102 9.52 2.28 9.13
N SER A 103 10.52 1.66 8.54
CA SER A 103 10.39 0.35 7.87
C SER A 103 9.89 -0.76 8.82
N PRO A 104 10.40 -0.91 10.05
CA PRO A 104 9.82 -1.88 11.01
C PRO A 104 8.37 -1.59 11.35
N ARG A 105 7.99 -0.32 11.56
CA ARG A 105 6.60 0.09 11.85
C ARG A 105 5.65 -0.28 10.71
N ARG A 106 6.06 -0.08 9.46
CA ARG A 106 5.27 -0.53 8.30
C ARG A 106 5.02 -2.02 8.31
N ARG A 107 6.06 -2.82 8.60
CA ARG A 107 5.92 -4.29 8.68
C ARG A 107 4.98 -4.71 9.81
N ASP A 108 4.94 -3.99 10.91
CA ASP A 108 4.02 -4.25 12.01
C ASP A 108 2.56 -4.07 11.54
N TYR A 109 2.25 -2.99 10.81
CA TYR A 109 0.93 -2.80 10.20
C TYR A 109 0.59 -3.91 9.20
N GLY A 110 1.51 -4.27 8.32
CA GLY A 110 1.32 -5.37 7.36
C GLY A 110 1.05 -6.70 8.06
N SER A 111 1.80 -7.01 9.10
CA SER A 111 1.63 -8.24 9.90
C SER A 111 0.32 -8.25 10.68
N ALA A 112 -0.12 -7.10 11.20
CA ALA A 112 -1.39 -6.99 11.92
C ALA A 112 -2.59 -7.27 11.01
N ALA A 113 -2.47 -6.98 9.72
CA ALA A 113 -3.49 -7.23 8.71
C ALA A 113 -3.50 -8.66 8.15
N ALA A 114 -2.57 -9.52 8.55
CA ALA A 114 -2.50 -10.90 8.07
C ALA A 114 -3.79 -11.68 8.39
N TRP A 115 -4.23 -12.50 7.44
CA TRP A 115 -5.46 -13.29 7.58
C TRP A 115 -5.48 -14.18 8.81
N SER A 116 -4.34 -14.76 9.18
CA SER A 116 -4.20 -15.59 10.39
C SER A 116 -4.52 -14.80 11.67
N ARG A 117 -4.05 -13.55 11.78
CA ARG A 117 -4.37 -12.68 12.92
C ARG A 117 -5.83 -12.28 12.94
N ARG A 118 -6.39 -11.89 11.79
CA ARG A 118 -7.82 -11.54 11.68
C ARG A 118 -8.72 -12.72 12.03
N ALA A 119 -8.39 -13.92 11.55
CA ALA A 119 -9.12 -15.14 11.88
C ALA A 119 -9.07 -15.44 13.39
N SER A 120 -7.89 -15.33 14.03
CA SER A 120 -7.75 -15.52 15.47
C SER A 120 -8.54 -14.50 16.28
N GLU A 121 -8.57 -13.25 15.84
CA GLU A 121 -9.36 -12.20 16.49
C GLU A 121 -10.86 -12.45 16.39
N ILE A 122 -11.35 -12.85 15.20
CA ILE A 122 -12.75 -13.24 15.01
C ILE A 122 -13.11 -14.42 15.91
N GLN A 123 -12.26 -15.47 15.98
CA GLN A 123 -12.48 -16.60 16.88
C GLN A 123 -12.59 -16.16 18.33
N ARG A 124 -11.70 -15.27 18.77
CA ARG A 124 -11.73 -14.73 20.14
C ARG A 124 -13.02 -13.99 20.45
N ILE A 125 -13.48 -13.15 19.53
CA ILE A 125 -14.75 -12.42 19.65
C ILE A 125 -15.93 -13.40 19.74
N LEU A 126 -16.00 -14.36 18.82
CA LEU A 126 -17.08 -15.35 18.78
C LEU A 126 -17.11 -16.22 20.06
N SER A 127 -15.96 -16.62 20.57
CA SER A 127 -15.85 -17.33 21.84
C SER A 127 -16.34 -16.48 23.01
N GLY A 128 -16.02 -15.18 23.01
CA GLY A 128 -16.45 -14.24 24.07
C GLY A 128 -17.95 -14.02 24.12
N ILE A 129 -18.66 -14.22 23.02
CA ILE A 129 -20.14 -14.12 22.96
C ILE A 129 -20.85 -15.49 22.92
N GLY A 130 -20.11 -16.58 23.19
CA GLY A 130 -20.68 -17.91 23.30
C GLY A 130 -21.10 -18.58 21.98
N LEU A 131 -20.56 -18.10 20.84
CA LEU A 131 -20.86 -18.66 19.49
C LEU A 131 -19.81 -19.66 19.00
N TYR A 132 -18.80 -19.98 19.85
CA TYR A 132 -17.72 -20.93 19.48
C TYR A 132 -17.23 -21.71 20.68
#